data_4aab16daf8a291f37a64ea41e93ff86b
#
_entry.id   4aab16daf8a291f37a64ea41e93ff86b
#
_cell.length_a   1.000
_cell.length_b   1.000
_cell.length_c   1.000
_cell.angle_alpha   90.00
_cell.angle_beta   90.00
_cell.angle_gamma   90.00
#
_symmetry.space_group_name_H-M   'P 1'
#
loop_
_entity.id
_entity.type
_entity.pdbx_description
1 polymer ?
#
loop_
_entity_poly.entity_id
_entity_poly.type
_entity_poly.pdbx_seq_one_letter_code
_entity_poly.pdbx_strand_id
1 'polypeptide(L)'
;MDLNDFQGEKRMKYFSNAFSFTNKSLGTIESLKNKYMGMTVYPKKVLPAKRIVSFEDKQTESRVHLPRYTVLQIKDIRLSPPGSLAILSLEDNDGAIYELETDLKYDVIVRNENYIEDFFGFEDIHKKYPGITENRWQIISRGDLETGMSTVECRLSIGDPIEIELKKDNRFETWFYNGKTLEFENGTLQRYLSLIHI
;
A
#
# COMPACT_ATOMS: atom_id res chain seq x y z
N MET A 1 27.86 33.94 -34.75
CA MET A 1 27.00 32.93 -34.08
C MET A 1 27.02 33.29 -32.63
N ASP A 2 25.94 33.88 -32.16
CA ASP A 2 25.91 34.57 -30.86
C ASP A 2 25.65 33.54 -29.74
N LEU A 3 26.43 33.58 -28.66
CA LEU A 3 26.31 32.68 -27.52
C LEU A 3 24.91 32.71 -26.85
N ASN A 4 24.15 33.77 -27.12
CA ASN A 4 22.78 33.95 -26.62
C ASN A 4 21.77 33.05 -27.34
N ASP A 5 21.96 32.71 -28.63
CA ASP A 5 21.07 31.85 -29.40
C ASP A 5 21.17 30.41 -28.93
N PHE A 6 22.36 29.97 -28.50
CA PHE A 6 22.57 28.60 -28.01
C PHE A 6 21.95 28.34 -26.64
N GLN A 7 21.83 29.36 -25.79
CA GLN A 7 21.14 29.30 -24.51
C GLN A 7 19.61 29.33 -24.67
N GLY A 8 19.12 30.03 -25.69
CA GLY A 8 17.68 30.08 -26.01
C GLY A 8 17.12 28.71 -26.46
N GLU A 9 17.81 28.02 -27.37
CA GLU A 9 17.38 26.70 -27.83
C GLU A 9 17.43 25.63 -26.73
N LYS A 10 18.45 25.65 -25.86
CA LYS A 10 18.50 24.73 -24.72
C LYS A 10 17.36 25.00 -23.73
N ARG A 11 17.03 26.25 -23.43
CA ARG A 11 15.90 26.61 -22.55
C ARG A 11 14.57 26.15 -23.16
N MET A 12 14.34 26.38 -24.44
CA MET A 12 13.12 25.93 -25.13
C MET A 12 12.96 24.43 -25.10
N LYS A 13 14.03 23.67 -25.28
CA LYS A 13 14.01 22.20 -25.23
C LYS A 13 13.70 21.66 -23.83
N TYR A 14 14.21 22.32 -22.78
CA TYR A 14 13.87 21.98 -21.39
C TYR A 14 12.42 22.30 -21.07
N PHE A 15 11.89 23.43 -21.51
CA PHE A 15 10.50 23.82 -21.32
C PHE A 15 9.53 22.88 -22.05
N SER A 16 9.84 22.49 -23.26
CA SER A 16 9.02 21.58 -24.06
C SER A 16 8.96 20.17 -23.44
N ASN A 17 10.07 19.67 -22.92
CA ASN A 17 10.12 18.37 -22.25
C ASN A 17 9.39 18.38 -20.90
N ALA A 18 9.54 19.45 -20.11
CA ALA A 18 8.82 19.62 -18.83
C ALA A 18 7.31 19.73 -19.06
N PHE A 19 6.87 20.48 -20.06
CA PHE A 19 5.48 20.65 -20.41
C PHE A 19 4.86 19.34 -20.95
N SER A 20 5.56 18.60 -21.79
CA SER A 20 5.14 17.29 -22.27
C SER A 20 5.00 16.26 -21.14
N PHE A 21 5.92 16.26 -20.19
CA PHE A 21 5.88 15.39 -19.03
C PHE A 21 4.67 15.71 -18.12
N THR A 22 4.44 16.98 -17.84
CA THR A 22 3.32 17.45 -17.01
C THR A 22 1.97 17.10 -17.63
N ASN A 23 1.80 17.29 -18.94
CA ASN A 23 0.57 16.93 -19.63
C ASN A 23 0.30 15.41 -19.61
N LYS A 24 1.34 14.58 -19.78
CA LYS A 24 1.21 13.13 -19.70
C LYS A 24 0.82 12.69 -18.29
N SER A 25 1.40 13.29 -17.26
CA SER A 25 1.08 13.01 -15.87
C SER A 25 -0.35 13.42 -15.51
N LEU A 26 -0.83 14.56 -16.01
CA LEU A 26 -2.21 15.02 -15.81
C LEU A 26 -3.22 14.07 -16.47
N GLY A 27 -2.96 13.62 -17.70
CA GLY A 27 -3.81 12.63 -18.38
C GLY A 27 -3.87 11.30 -17.62
N THR A 28 -2.76 10.88 -17.02
CA THR A 28 -2.71 9.70 -16.16
C THR A 28 -3.55 9.88 -14.89
N ILE A 29 -3.46 11.03 -14.21
CA ILE A 29 -4.29 11.35 -13.03
C ILE A 29 -5.77 11.33 -13.38
N GLU A 30 -6.17 11.93 -14.49
CA GLU A 30 -7.56 11.95 -14.92
C GLU A 30 -8.09 10.53 -15.20
N SER A 31 -7.31 9.69 -15.85
CA SER A 31 -7.63 8.27 -16.05
C SER A 31 -7.80 7.52 -14.73
N LEU A 32 -6.91 7.75 -13.74
CA LEU A 32 -7.00 7.16 -12.42
C LEU A 32 -8.25 7.65 -11.66
N LYS A 33 -8.55 8.96 -11.73
CA LYS A 33 -9.78 9.52 -11.15
C LYS A 33 -11.03 8.84 -11.73
N ASN A 34 -11.11 8.76 -13.04
CA ASN A 34 -12.27 8.15 -13.71
C ASN A 34 -12.46 6.69 -13.32
N LYS A 35 -11.39 5.96 -13.03
CA LYS A 35 -11.45 4.54 -12.66
C LYS A 35 -11.71 4.32 -11.17
N TYR A 36 -11.10 5.10 -10.27
CA TYR A 36 -11.02 4.74 -8.85
C TYR A 36 -11.73 5.71 -7.88
N MET A 37 -12.11 6.90 -8.31
CA MET A 37 -12.81 7.85 -7.44
C MET A 37 -14.08 7.26 -6.84
N GLY A 38 -14.22 7.43 -5.52
CA GLY A 38 -15.38 6.93 -4.78
C GLY A 38 -15.36 5.43 -4.48
N MET A 39 -14.39 4.69 -4.99
CA MET A 39 -14.26 3.26 -4.68
C MET A 39 -13.87 3.03 -3.23
N THR A 40 -14.44 1.98 -2.63
CA THR A 40 -13.97 1.43 -1.36
C THR A 40 -12.77 0.53 -1.61
N VAL A 41 -11.71 0.74 -0.82
CA VAL A 41 -10.45 0.02 -0.96
C VAL A 41 -9.93 -0.45 0.41
N TYR A 42 -9.12 -1.49 0.38
CA TYR A 42 -8.57 -2.16 1.57
C TYR A 42 -7.06 -2.33 1.40
N PRO A 43 -6.21 -1.71 2.24
CA PRO A 43 -4.75 -1.91 2.16
C PRO A 43 -4.37 -3.39 2.24
N LYS A 44 -3.60 -3.89 1.28
CA LYS A 44 -3.08 -5.28 1.27
C LYS A 44 -1.90 -5.46 2.22
N LYS A 45 -1.26 -4.38 2.61
CA LYS A 45 -0.11 -4.32 3.53
C LYS A 45 -0.21 -3.07 4.39
N VAL A 46 0.55 -3.02 5.48
CA VAL A 46 0.68 -1.78 6.26
C VAL A 46 1.33 -0.71 5.39
N LEU A 47 0.66 0.42 5.24
CA LEU A 47 1.10 1.50 4.34
C LEU A 47 1.48 2.76 5.13
N PRO A 48 2.65 3.36 4.87
CA PRO A 48 2.98 4.67 5.41
C PRO A 48 2.07 5.72 4.76
N ALA A 49 1.44 6.55 5.57
CA ALA A 49 0.55 7.61 5.12
C ALA A 49 0.68 8.86 6.01
N LYS A 50 0.10 9.95 5.58
CA LYS A 50 -0.08 11.17 6.37
C LYS A 50 -1.54 11.27 6.77
N ARG A 51 -1.82 11.37 8.06
CA ARG A 51 -3.15 11.73 8.54
C ARG A 51 -3.29 13.25 8.52
N ILE A 52 -4.34 13.71 7.87
CA ILE A 52 -4.65 15.13 7.75
C ILE A 52 -5.70 15.49 8.80
N VAL A 53 -5.40 16.45 9.64
CA VAL A 53 -6.33 16.98 10.64
C VAL A 53 -6.52 18.47 10.38
N SER A 54 -7.76 18.87 10.10
CA SER A 54 -8.13 20.27 9.91
C SER A 54 -8.80 20.78 11.18
N PHE A 55 -8.25 21.83 11.77
CA PHE A 55 -8.82 22.50 12.94
C PHE A 55 -8.64 24.03 12.79
N GLU A 56 -9.72 24.80 12.87
CA GLU A 56 -9.73 26.26 12.80
C GLU A 56 -8.86 26.82 11.67
N ASP A 57 -9.12 26.41 10.42
CA ASP A 57 -8.39 26.80 9.19
C ASP A 57 -6.90 26.43 9.17
N LYS A 58 -6.43 25.67 10.16
CA LYS A 58 -5.08 25.10 10.16
C LYS A 58 -5.13 23.63 9.82
N GLN A 59 -4.32 23.25 8.84
CA GLN A 59 -4.08 21.86 8.49
C GLN A 59 -2.81 21.36 9.18
N THR A 60 -2.91 20.28 9.92
CA THR A 60 -1.76 19.59 10.52
C THR A 60 -1.64 18.19 9.92
N GLU A 61 -0.39 17.77 9.68
CA GLU A 61 -0.08 16.45 9.15
C GLU A 61 0.65 15.62 10.21
N SER A 62 0.26 14.38 10.37
CA SER A 62 1.01 13.41 11.17
C SER A 62 1.31 12.16 10.37
N ARG A 63 2.53 11.64 10.48
CA ARG A 63 2.89 10.36 9.87
C ARG A 63 2.23 9.22 10.62
N VAL A 64 1.55 8.36 9.90
CA VAL A 64 0.87 7.19 10.44
C VAL A 64 1.15 5.97 9.58
N HIS A 65 0.83 4.80 10.10
CA HIS A 65 0.79 3.57 9.32
C HIS A 65 -0.66 3.12 9.23
N LEU A 66 -1.19 3.09 8.01
CA LEU A 66 -2.51 2.53 7.73
C LEU A 66 -2.46 1.02 7.89
N PRO A 67 -3.26 0.44 8.79
CA PRO A 67 -3.32 -1.00 8.97
C PRO A 67 -3.83 -1.71 7.71
N ARG A 68 -3.51 -2.98 7.56
CA ARG A 68 -4.10 -3.85 6.53
C ARG A 68 -5.61 -3.89 6.68
N TYR A 69 -6.30 -4.03 5.58
CA TYR A 69 -7.75 -4.28 5.53
C TYR A 69 -8.63 -3.19 6.14
N THR A 70 -8.04 -2.03 6.52
CA THR A 70 -8.83 -0.85 6.91
C THR A 70 -9.77 -0.46 5.77
N VAL A 71 -11.03 -0.21 6.09
CA VAL A 71 -12.01 0.25 5.10
C VAL A 71 -11.73 1.71 4.78
N LEU A 72 -11.42 2.01 3.53
CA LEU A 72 -11.11 3.35 3.07
C LEU A 72 -11.87 3.66 1.78
N GLN A 73 -12.29 4.91 1.59
CA GLN A 73 -12.85 5.39 0.34
C GLN A 73 -11.87 6.35 -0.34
N ILE A 74 -11.64 6.19 -1.64
CA ILE A 74 -10.84 7.13 -2.42
C ILE A 74 -11.66 8.39 -2.66
N LYS A 75 -11.23 9.52 -2.08
CA LYS A 75 -11.91 10.83 -2.16
C LYS A 75 -11.32 11.72 -3.23
N ASP A 76 -10.01 11.65 -3.45
CA ASP A 76 -9.34 12.39 -4.51
C ASP A 76 -8.05 11.70 -4.94
N ILE A 77 -7.63 11.96 -6.17
CA ILE A 77 -6.33 11.57 -6.71
C ILE A 77 -5.76 12.81 -7.39
N ARG A 78 -4.66 13.35 -6.88
CA ARG A 78 -4.06 14.57 -7.40
C ARG A 78 -2.56 14.42 -7.64
N LEU A 79 -2.03 15.30 -8.46
CA LEU A 79 -0.60 15.33 -8.73
C LEU A 79 0.14 16.05 -7.61
N SER A 80 1.21 15.43 -7.11
CA SER A 80 2.12 16.07 -6.15
C SER A 80 3.04 17.07 -6.86
N PRO A 81 3.31 18.25 -6.29
CA PRO A 81 4.44 19.06 -6.74
C PRO A 81 5.76 18.31 -6.45
N PRO A 82 6.70 18.17 -7.39
CA PRO A 82 6.85 18.75 -8.71
C PRO A 82 6.23 17.95 -9.88
N GLY A 83 5.23 17.11 -9.67
CA GLY A 83 4.51 16.47 -10.76
C GLY A 83 4.95 15.04 -11.10
N SER A 84 5.75 14.39 -10.23
CA SER A 84 6.23 13.02 -10.44
C SER A 84 5.48 11.96 -9.63
N LEU A 85 4.69 12.37 -8.66
CA LEU A 85 3.94 11.48 -7.75
C LEU A 85 2.45 11.76 -7.85
N ALA A 86 1.63 10.73 -7.62
CA ALA A 86 0.21 10.90 -7.31
C ALA A 86 0.02 10.90 -5.80
N ILE A 87 -0.90 11.73 -5.32
CA ILE A 87 -1.38 11.72 -3.95
C ILE A 87 -2.80 11.18 -3.96
N LEU A 88 -3.03 10.07 -3.26
CA LEU A 88 -4.35 9.53 -3.00
C LEU A 88 -4.86 10.10 -1.68
N SER A 89 -6.01 10.77 -1.72
CA SER A 89 -6.75 11.17 -0.52
C SER A 89 -7.77 10.08 -0.19
N LEU A 90 -7.66 9.52 0.99
CA LEU A 90 -8.43 8.37 1.48
C LEU A 90 -9.21 8.79 2.72
N GLU A 91 -10.45 8.36 2.87
CA GLU A 91 -11.28 8.62 4.04
C GLU A 91 -11.69 7.29 4.68
N ASP A 92 -11.56 7.16 6.00
CA ASP A 92 -12.06 6.02 6.73
C ASP A 92 -13.53 6.19 7.16
N ASN A 93 -14.10 5.18 7.81
CA ASN A 93 -15.50 5.20 8.28
C ASN A 93 -15.77 6.26 9.36
N ASP A 94 -14.74 6.74 10.03
CA ASP A 94 -14.83 7.77 11.07
C ASP A 94 -14.65 9.19 10.50
N GLY A 95 -14.45 9.31 9.18
CA GLY A 95 -14.24 10.57 8.48
C GLY A 95 -12.81 11.11 8.59
N ALA A 96 -11.84 10.32 9.08
CA ALA A 96 -10.46 10.73 9.09
C ALA A 96 -9.86 10.63 7.68
N ILE A 97 -9.09 11.65 7.31
CA ILE A 97 -8.47 11.77 5.99
C ILE A 97 -7.01 11.36 6.08
N TYR A 98 -6.60 10.55 5.11
CA TYR A 98 -5.22 10.08 4.94
C TYR A 98 -4.73 10.40 3.54
N GLU A 99 -3.47 10.80 3.42
CA GLU A 99 -2.81 10.99 2.14
C GLU A 99 -1.69 9.98 1.97
N LEU A 100 -1.72 9.30 0.84
CA LEU A 100 -0.71 8.34 0.41
C LEU A 100 -0.04 8.85 -0.87
N GLU A 101 1.27 9.02 -0.84
CA GLU A 101 2.06 9.35 -2.04
C GLU A 101 2.46 8.07 -2.77
N THR A 102 2.25 8.03 -4.08
CA THR A 102 2.63 6.92 -4.96
C THR A 102 3.36 7.42 -6.20
N ASP A 103 4.35 6.69 -6.65
CA ASP A 103 5.15 7.06 -7.83
C ASP A 103 4.36 6.82 -9.12
N LEU A 104 4.28 7.84 -9.99
CA LEU A 104 3.68 7.75 -11.31
C LEU A 104 4.64 7.17 -12.37
N LYS A 105 5.92 7.01 -12.03
CA LYS A 105 6.94 6.56 -13.00
C LYS A 105 6.83 5.10 -13.39
N TYR A 106 6.14 4.30 -12.61
CA TYR A 106 5.86 2.93 -13.01
C TYR A 106 4.72 2.94 -14.01
N ASP A 107 5.16 3.13 -15.17
CA ASP A 107 4.39 3.31 -16.37
C ASP A 107 3.43 2.13 -16.60
N VAL A 108 2.19 2.47 -16.75
CA VAL A 108 1.11 1.66 -17.33
C VAL A 108 1.56 0.91 -18.60
N ILE A 109 2.67 1.33 -19.23
CA ILE A 109 3.19 0.77 -20.48
C ILE A 109 3.95 -0.56 -20.28
N VAL A 110 4.58 -0.80 -19.12
CA VAL A 110 5.48 -1.96 -18.96
C VAL A 110 4.78 -3.20 -18.38
N ARG A 111 3.72 -3.06 -17.55
CA ARG A 111 3.10 -4.19 -16.86
C ARG A 111 1.58 -4.31 -16.96
N ASN A 112 0.87 -3.34 -17.50
CA ASN A 112 -0.61 -3.32 -17.46
C ASN A 112 -1.17 -3.36 -16.02
N GLU A 113 -0.33 -3.13 -15.01
CA GLU A 113 -0.65 -3.18 -13.59
C GLU A 113 -0.74 -1.77 -13.02
N ASN A 114 -1.81 -1.53 -12.34
CA ASN A 114 -2.14 -0.24 -11.76
C ASN A 114 -1.57 -0.20 -10.33
N TYR A 115 -0.75 0.80 -9.99
CA TYR A 115 -0.17 0.99 -8.66
C TYR A 115 -1.19 0.93 -7.52
N ILE A 116 -2.41 1.41 -7.76
CA ILE A 116 -3.50 1.33 -6.78
C ILE A 116 -3.83 -0.14 -6.47
N GLU A 117 -3.84 -1.00 -7.49
CA GLU A 117 -4.13 -2.44 -7.32
C GLU A 117 -3.02 -3.21 -6.60
N ASP A 118 -1.77 -2.71 -6.62
CA ASP A 118 -0.67 -3.29 -5.85
C ASP A 118 -0.79 -3.03 -4.33
N PHE A 119 -1.34 -1.86 -3.97
CA PHE A 119 -1.50 -1.45 -2.59
C PHE A 119 -2.84 -1.85 -1.99
N PHE A 120 -3.89 -1.89 -2.80
CA PHE A 120 -5.25 -2.05 -2.34
C PHE A 120 -5.97 -3.25 -2.96
N GLY A 121 -6.78 -3.93 -2.16
CA GLY A 121 -7.84 -4.81 -2.60
C GLY A 121 -9.16 -4.03 -2.71
N PHE A 122 -10.12 -4.58 -3.47
CA PHE A 122 -11.45 -4.00 -3.69
C PHE A 122 -12.56 -4.86 -3.11
N GLU A 123 -12.19 -5.97 -2.47
CA GLU A 123 -13.10 -6.88 -1.80
C GLU A 123 -12.88 -6.84 -0.29
N ASP A 124 -13.97 -6.89 0.46
CA ASP A 124 -13.95 -6.95 1.91
C ASP A 124 -13.51 -8.35 2.38
N ILE A 125 -12.25 -8.44 2.77
CA ILE A 125 -11.65 -9.70 3.23
C ILE A 125 -12.30 -10.22 4.52
N HIS A 126 -12.90 -9.35 5.35
CA HIS A 126 -13.59 -9.76 6.57
C HIS A 126 -14.80 -10.67 6.25
N LYS A 127 -15.52 -10.36 5.16
CA LYS A 127 -16.63 -11.18 4.69
C LYS A 127 -16.20 -12.55 4.20
N LYS A 128 -14.98 -12.68 3.70
CA LYS A 128 -14.42 -13.96 3.25
C LYS A 128 -14.05 -14.88 4.41
N TYR A 129 -13.72 -14.32 5.57
CA TYR A 129 -13.27 -15.06 6.75
C TYR A 129 -14.11 -14.70 8.00
N PRO A 130 -15.42 -15.01 8.00
CA PRO A 130 -16.33 -14.60 9.07
C PRO A 130 -16.03 -15.27 10.43
N GLY A 131 -15.21 -16.32 10.45
CA GLY A 131 -14.81 -17.00 11.68
C GLY A 131 -13.66 -16.34 12.43
N ILE A 132 -13.00 -15.34 11.86
CA ILE A 132 -11.92 -14.61 12.51
C ILE A 132 -12.55 -13.53 13.43
N THR A 133 -12.20 -13.57 14.71
CA THR A 133 -12.72 -12.61 15.71
C THR A 133 -12.13 -11.21 15.51
N GLU A 134 -12.84 -10.18 16.01
CA GLU A 134 -12.38 -8.78 15.96
C GLU A 134 -10.99 -8.58 16.58
N ASN A 135 -10.76 -9.19 17.76
CA ASN A 135 -9.43 -9.13 18.39
C ASN A 135 -8.33 -9.72 17.50
N ARG A 136 -8.64 -10.79 16.77
CA ARG A 136 -7.71 -11.42 15.86
C ARG A 136 -7.47 -10.55 14.63
N TRP A 137 -8.52 -9.91 14.11
CA TRP A 137 -8.39 -8.92 13.02
C TRP A 137 -7.51 -7.73 13.39
N GLN A 138 -7.55 -7.25 14.64
CA GLN A 138 -6.67 -6.18 15.12
C GLN A 138 -5.18 -6.59 15.08
N ILE A 139 -4.86 -7.85 15.39
CA ILE A 139 -3.48 -8.37 15.29
C ILE A 139 -3.07 -8.49 13.82
N ILE A 140 -3.92 -9.12 13.00
CA ILE A 140 -3.70 -9.31 11.57
C ILE A 140 -3.48 -7.97 10.86
N SER A 141 -4.31 -6.98 11.14
CA SER A 141 -4.25 -5.68 10.47
C SER A 141 -2.94 -4.92 10.71
N ARG A 142 -2.30 -5.13 11.85
CA ARG A 142 -0.99 -4.56 12.17
C ARG A 142 0.17 -5.33 11.56
N GLY A 143 -0.08 -6.54 11.03
CA GLY A 143 0.98 -7.44 10.57
C GLY A 143 1.71 -8.14 11.71
N ASP A 144 1.05 -8.27 12.86
CA ASP A 144 1.58 -8.94 14.05
C ASP A 144 1.25 -10.45 14.02
N LEU A 145 1.99 -11.22 14.85
CA LEU A 145 1.79 -12.64 15.05
C LEU A 145 1.52 -12.93 16.53
N GLU A 146 0.64 -13.88 16.76
CA GLU A 146 0.35 -14.39 18.10
C GLU A 146 0.24 -15.92 18.06
N THR A 147 0.77 -16.59 19.08
CA THR A 147 0.58 -18.05 19.23
C THR A 147 -0.90 -18.40 19.27
N GLY A 148 -1.25 -19.55 18.69
CA GLY A 148 -2.64 -19.95 18.51
C GLY A 148 -3.30 -19.42 17.23
N MET A 149 -2.61 -18.59 16.43
CA MET A 149 -3.09 -18.24 15.08
C MET A 149 -3.09 -19.46 14.17
N SER A 150 -4.10 -19.55 13.30
CA SER A 150 -4.14 -20.52 12.22
C SER A 150 -3.16 -20.13 11.10
N THR A 151 -2.84 -21.08 10.23
CA THR A 151 -2.05 -20.82 9.00
C THR A 151 -2.68 -19.74 8.13
N VAL A 152 -4.01 -19.70 8.04
CA VAL A 152 -4.74 -18.66 7.30
C VAL A 152 -4.53 -17.27 7.93
N GLU A 153 -4.68 -17.15 9.25
CA GLU A 153 -4.49 -15.91 9.97
C GLU A 153 -3.04 -15.39 9.85
N CYS A 154 -2.05 -16.28 9.92
CA CYS A 154 -0.66 -15.92 9.71
C CYS A 154 -0.41 -15.40 8.28
N ARG A 155 -0.98 -16.02 7.25
CA ARG A 155 -0.90 -15.52 5.86
C ARG A 155 -1.57 -14.17 5.70
N LEU A 156 -2.74 -13.98 6.29
CA LEU A 156 -3.41 -12.69 6.27
C LEU A 156 -2.58 -11.60 6.96
N SER A 157 -1.87 -11.95 8.04
CA SER A 157 -1.05 -11.00 8.78
C SER A 157 0.23 -10.62 8.07
N ILE A 158 1.05 -11.58 7.66
CA ILE A 158 2.41 -11.32 7.16
C ILE A 158 2.67 -11.76 5.72
N GLY A 159 1.64 -12.30 5.04
CA GLY A 159 1.72 -12.79 3.66
C GLY A 159 2.14 -14.26 3.56
N ASP A 160 2.43 -14.70 2.32
CA ASP A 160 2.85 -16.08 2.07
C ASP A 160 4.32 -16.32 2.48
N PRO A 161 4.66 -17.51 3.00
CA PRO A 161 6.03 -17.90 3.28
C PRO A 161 6.82 -18.10 1.97
N ILE A 162 8.15 -17.99 2.07
CA ILE A 162 9.07 -18.30 0.96
C ILE A 162 9.13 -19.81 0.76
N GLU A 163 9.12 -20.57 1.87
CA GLU A 163 9.24 -22.02 1.87
C GLU A 163 8.42 -22.62 3.02
N ILE A 164 7.90 -23.83 2.81
CA ILE A 164 7.17 -24.61 3.81
C ILE A 164 7.80 -26.01 3.87
N GLU A 165 8.27 -26.40 5.05
CA GLU A 165 8.67 -27.77 5.36
C GLU A 165 7.55 -28.50 6.14
N LEU A 166 7.19 -29.70 5.67
CA LEU A 166 6.21 -30.56 6.32
C LEU A 166 6.91 -31.75 6.98
N LYS A 167 6.53 -32.07 8.22
CA LYS A 167 7.09 -33.21 8.99
C LYS A 167 5.96 -34.06 9.62
N LYS A 168 6.25 -35.35 9.77
CA LYS A 168 5.35 -36.32 10.47
C LYS A 168 3.91 -36.28 9.95
N ASP A 169 3.71 -36.75 8.74
CA ASP A 169 2.39 -36.86 8.10
C ASP A 169 1.60 -35.53 8.07
N ASN A 170 2.31 -34.43 7.81
CA ASN A 170 1.75 -33.08 7.71
C ASN A 170 1.21 -32.51 9.04
N ARG A 171 1.52 -33.15 10.15
CA ARG A 171 1.12 -32.63 11.48
C ARG A 171 1.92 -31.41 11.90
N PHE A 172 3.20 -31.35 11.52
CA PHE A 172 4.10 -30.25 11.85
C PHE A 172 4.53 -29.54 10.57
N GLU A 173 4.40 -28.22 10.57
CA GLU A 173 4.81 -27.35 9.49
C GLU A 173 5.83 -26.33 10.02
N THR A 174 6.88 -26.10 9.25
CA THR A 174 7.82 -24.98 9.49
C THR A 174 7.77 -24.05 8.28
N TRP A 175 7.38 -22.82 8.51
CA TRP A 175 7.27 -21.81 7.49
C TRP A 175 8.43 -20.81 7.57
N PHE A 176 9.10 -20.58 6.45
CA PHE A 176 10.25 -19.67 6.35
C PHE A 176 9.87 -18.39 5.63
N TYR A 177 10.22 -17.29 6.27
CA TYR A 177 10.12 -15.93 5.74
C TYR A 177 11.49 -15.28 5.76
N ASN A 178 11.65 -14.12 5.12
CA ASN A 178 12.86 -13.34 5.24
C ASN A 178 13.02 -12.82 6.69
N GLY A 179 13.97 -13.43 7.42
CA GLY A 179 14.25 -13.09 8.82
C GLY A 179 13.23 -13.58 9.86
N LYS A 180 12.30 -14.48 9.48
CA LYS A 180 11.35 -15.08 10.42
C LYS A 180 11.13 -16.56 10.11
N THR A 181 10.89 -17.35 11.17
CA THR A 181 10.47 -18.75 11.05
C THR A 181 9.27 -18.98 11.96
N LEU A 182 8.24 -19.64 11.43
CA LEU A 182 7.01 -20.00 12.15
C LEU A 182 6.92 -21.51 12.24
N GLU A 183 6.53 -22.03 13.38
CA GLU A 183 6.31 -23.46 13.60
C GLU A 183 4.86 -23.72 13.99
N PHE A 184 4.22 -24.62 13.25
CA PHE A 184 2.83 -25.00 13.44
C PHE A 184 2.72 -26.46 13.86
N GLU A 185 1.72 -26.75 14.67
CA GLU A 185 1.23 -28.10 14.96
C GLU A 185 -0.26 -28.16 14.63
N ASN A 186 -0.67 -29.09 13.78
CA ASN A 186 -2.05 -29.23 13.31
C ASN A 186 -2.65 -27.91 12.77
N GLY A 187 -1.85 -27.14 12.01
CA GLY A 187 -2.27 -25.87 11.43
C GLY A 187 -2.38 -24.69 12.40
N THR A 188 -1.92 -24.86 13.66
CA THR A 188 -1.95 -23.82 14.69
C THR A 188 -0.54 -23.37 15.04
N LEU A 189 -0.28 -22.06 15.03
CA LEU A 189 1.01 -21.45 15.35
C LEU A 189 1.39 -21.72 16.81
N GLN A 190 2.48 -22.46 17.02
CA GLN A 190 3.03 -22.78 18.34
C GLN A 190 4.08 -21.76 18.79
N ARG A 191 4.97 -21.39 17.85
CA ARG A 191 6.02 -20.40 18.10
C ARG A 191 6.48 -19.74 16.82
N TYR A 192 7.07 -18.57 16.97
CA TYR A 192 7.78 -17.89 15.88
C TYR A 192 9.08 -17.28 16.39
N LEU A 193 10.07 -17.26 15.51
CA LEU A 193 11.40 -16.68 15.75
C LEU A 193 11.63 -15.57 14.75
N SER A 194 12.06 -14.40 15.22
CA SER A 194 12.56 -13.32 14.36
C SER A 194 14.08 -13.29 14.48
N LEU A 195 14.76 -13.45 13.37
CA LEU A 195 16.19 -13.24 13.29
C LEU A 195 16.45 -11.72 13.27
N ILE A 196 16.74 -11.14 14.41
CA ILE A 196 17.24 -9.76 14.47
C ILE A 196 18.69 -9.84 13.99
N HIS A 197 18.99 -9.33 12.81
CA HIS A 197 20.37 -9.05 12.44
C HIS A 197 20.81 -7.85 13.28
N ILE A 198 21.65 -8.14 14.27
CA ILE A 198 22.41 -7.13 15.04
C ILE A 198 23.48 -6.54 14.13
#